data_5dc431b2adb95cbe0a3094b753c57cfb
#
_entry.id   5dc431b2adb95cbe0a3094b753c57cfb
#
_cell.length_a   1.000
_cell.length_b   1.000
_cell.length_c   1.000
_cell.angle_alpha   90.00
_cell.angle_beta   90.00
_cell.angle_gamma   90.00
#
_symmetry.space_group_name_H-M   'P 1'
#
loop_
_entity.id
_entity.type
_entity.pdbx_description
1 polymer ?
#
loop_
_entity_poly.entity_id
_entity_poly.type
_entity_poly.pdbx_seq_one_letter_code
_entity_poly.pdbx_strand_id
1 'polypeptide(L)'
;MRTRLLFLIAIFLLLAVTPVFAQGTADSSGGLKTLGYVVGMGIASGLCGIGQGRAVGGATEAIARNPGANANIRLALILGLVFIESLAIYTLVVVFVK
;
A
#
# COMPACT_ATOMS: atom_id res chain seq x y z
N MET A 1 3.41 -22.72 -14.31
CA MET A 1 4.06 -21.50 -13.81
C MET A 1 3.15 -20.66 -12.88
N ARG A 2 1.94 -20.34 -13.27
CA ARG A 2 0.97 -19.55 -12.46
C ARG A 2 0.71 -20.12 -11.07
N THR A 3 0.46 -21.42 -10.95
CA THR A 3 0.16 -22.09 -9.67
C THR A 3 1.35 -22.04 -8.70
N ARG A 4 2.56 -22.26 -9.20
CA ARG A 4 3.79 -22.16 -8.37
C ARG A 4 4.03 -20.73 -7.89
N LEU A 5 3.76 -19.74 -8.74
CA LEU A 5 3.87 -18.33 -8.38
C LEU A 5 2.84 -17.96 -7.29
N LEU A 6 1.59 -18.41 -7.44
CA LEU A 6 0.55 -18.18 -6.43
C LEU A 6 0.89 -18.86 -5.09
N PHE A 7 1.45 -20.08 -5.12
CA PHE A 7 1.94 -20.74 -3.90
C PHE A 7 3.08 -19.97 -3.24
N LEU A 8 4.05 -19.47 -4.00
CA LEU A 8 5.15 -18.68 -3.46
C LEU A 8 4.67 -17.35 -2.86
N ILE A 9 3.72 -16.69 -3.51
CA ILE A 9 3.09 -15.46 -2.99
C ILE A 9 2.32 -15.76 -1.70
N ALA A 10 1.55 -16.85 -1.66
CA ALA A 10 0.80 -17.26 -0.47
C ALA A 10 1.74 -17.59 0.70
N ILE A 11 2.83 -18.32 0.45
CA ILE A 11 3.86 -18.63 1.45
C ILE A 11 4.55 -17.36 1.93
N PHE A 12 4.91 -16.44 1.02
CA PHE A 12 5.53 -15.16 1.38
C PHE A 12 4.62 -14.31 2.25
N LEU A 13 3.33 -14.21 1.89
CA LEU A 13 2.33 -13.51 2.69
C LEU A 13 2.15 -14.18 4.07
N LEU A 14 2.09 -15.50 4.13
CA LEU A 14 1.97 -16.23 5.38
C LEU A 14 3.19 -15.99 6.30
N LEU A 15 4.40 -16.04 5.76
CA LEU A 15 5.64 -15.80 6.50
C LEU A 15 5.77 -14.33 6.93
N ALA A 16 5.26 -13.38 6.16
CA ALA A 16 5.26 -11.97 6.52
C ALA A 16 4.28 -11.65 7.66
N VAL A 17 3.20 -12.41 7.79
CA VAL A 17 2.14 -12.19 8.81
C VAL A 17 2.46 -12.90 10.12
N THR A 18 3.17 -14.03 10.10
CA THR A 18 3.47 -14.83 11.32
C THR A 18 4.21 -14.09 12.44
N PRO A 19 5.25 -13.26 12.19
CA PRO A 19 5.93 -12.53 13.27
C PRO A 19 5.04 -11.51 13.98
N VAL A 20 4.02 -11.00 13.30
CA VAL A 20 3.06 -10.04 13.87
C VAL A 20 2.16 -10.72 14.91
N PHE A 21 1.75 -11.95 14.65
CA PHE A 21 0.94 -12.72 15.61
C PHE A 21 1.76 -13.26 16.77
N ALA A 22 3.04 -13.54 16.58
CA ALA A 22 3.93 -14.06 17.62
C ALA A 22 4.24 -13.04 18.73
N GLN A 23 4.14 -11.74 18.46
CA GLN A 23 4.37 -10.68 19.45
C GLN A 23 3.15 -10.36 20.32
N GLY A 24 1.97 -10.86 19.97
CA GLY A 24 0.69 -10.49 20.61
C GLY A 24 0.27 -11.35 21.78
N THR A 25 1.03 -12.36 22.23
CA THR A 25 0.57 -13.36 23.21
C THR A 25 0.83 -12.99 24.67
N ALA A 26 1.53 -11.89 24.97
CA ALA A 26 1.90 -11.54 26.34
C ALA A 26 0.86 -10.67 27.07
N ASP A 27 0.00 -9.96 26.35
CA ASP A 27 -1.06 -9.12 26.94
C ASP A 27 -2.23 -8.99 25.97
N SER A 28 -3.43 -9.41 26.36
CA SER A 28 -4.60 -9.44 25.47
C SER A 28 -5.00 -8.05 24.96
N SER A 29 -4.76 -7.00 25.73
CA SER A 29 -5.01 -5.62 25.34
C SER A 29 -3.95 -5.08 24.38
N GLY A 30 -2.70 -5.47 24.56
CA GLY A 30 -1.58 -5.12 23.66
C GLY A 30 -1.71 -5.79 22.29
N GLY A 31 -2.10 -7.06 22.25
CA GLY A 31 -2.32 -7.81 21.02
C GLY A 31 -3.40 -7.22 20.13
N LEU A 32 -4.52 -6.81 20.70
CA LEU A 32 -5.62 -6.19 19.96
C LEU A 32 -5.24 -4.83 19.38
N LYS A 33 -4.49 -4.01 20.11
CA LYS A 33 -3.98 -2.73 19.63
C LYS A 33 -3.01 -2.93 18.47
N THR A 34 -2.05 -3.86 18.61
CA THR A 34 -1.08 -4.19 17.55
C THR A 34 -1.79 -4.67 16.29
N LEU A 35 -2.79 -5.55 16.43
CA LEU A 35 -3.60 -6.00 15.31
C LEU A 35 -4.32 -4.82 14.62
N GLY A 36 -4.89 -3.91 15.40
CA GLY A 36 -5.54 -2.71 14.89
C GLY A 36 -4.59 -1.84 14.05
N TYR A 37 -3.36 -1.64 14.52
CA TYR A 37 -2.35 -0.87 13.78
C TYR A 37 -1.93 -1.55 12.48
N VAL A 38 -1.69 -2.85 12.51
CA VAL A 38 -1.28 -3.62 11.32
C VAL A 38 -2.38 -3.65 10.27
N VAL A 39 -3.62 -3.91 10.69
CA VAL A 39 -4.78 -3.92 9.80
C VAL A 39 -5.04 -2.51 9.24
N GLY A 40 -4.99 -1.49 10.09
CA GLY A 40 -5.17 -0.09 9.68
C GLY A 40 -4.13 0.33 8.65
N MET A 41 -2.85 -0.01 8.89
CA MET A 41 -1.77 0.28 7.93
C MET A 41 -1.91 -0.51 6.63
N GLY A 42 -2.33 -1.77 6.71
CA GLY A 42 -2.59 -2.60 5.53
C GLY A 42 -3.70 -2.03 4.66
N ILE A 43 -4.79 -1.58 5.27
CA ILE A 43 -5.92 -0.93 4.57
C ILE A 43 -5.46 0.39 3.94
N ALA A 44 -4.78 1.25 4.70
CA ALA A 44 -4.30 2.53 4.20
C ALA A 44 -3.37 2.37 3.00
N SER A 45 -2.35 1.51 3.11
CA SER A 45 -1.40 1.24 2.03
C SER A 45 -2.07 0.58 0.83
N GLY A 46 -3.00 -0.35 1.05
CA GLY A 46 -3.74 -1.03 -0.01
C GLY A 46 -4.61 -0.06 -0.81
N LEU A 47 -5.33 0.84 -0.15
CA LEU A 47 -6.16 1.85 -0.80
C LEU A 47 -5.30 2.89 -1.55
N CYS A 48 -4.18 3.33 -0.95
CA CYS A 48 -3.21 4.19 -1.63
C CYS A 48 -2.66 3.51 -2.90
N GLY A 49 -2.29 2.23 -2.82
CA GLY A 49 -1.80 1.45 -3.97
C GLY A 49 -2.84 1.33 -5.09
N ILE A 50 -4.11 1.13 -4.76
CA ILE A 50 -5.21 1.12 -5.74
C ILE A 50 -5.35 2.50 -6.39
N GLY A 51 -5.28 3.57 -5.60
CA GLY A 51 -5.33 4.94 -6.10
C GLY A 51 -4.18 5.26 -7.05
N GLN A 52 -2.96 4.88 -6.67
CA GLN A 52 -1.75 5.03 -7.49
C GLN A 52 -1.87 4.23 -8.80
N GLY A 53 -2.30 2.99 -8.74
CA GLY A 53 -2.50 2.15 -9.93
C GLY A 53 -3.48 2.76 -10.92
N ARG A 54 -4.59 3.30 -10.44
CA ARG A 54 -5.58 4.01 -11.28
C ARG A 54 -5.02 5.30 -11.88
N ALA A 55 -4.27 6.08 -11.09
CA ALA A 55 -3.66 7.31 -11.57
C ALA A 55 -2.64 7.03 -12.69
N VAL A 56 -1.80 6.01 -12.52
CA VAL A 56 -0.82 5.59 -13.54
C VAL A 56 -1.53 5.09 -14.80
N GLY A 57 -2.54 4.23 -14.65
CA GLY A 57 -3.33 3.73 -15.79
C GLY A 57 -3.99 4.86 -16.57
N GLY A 58 -4.67 5.78 -15.89
CA GLY A 58 -5.28 6.94 -16.54
C GLY A 58 -4.28 7.87 -17.22
N ALA A 59 -3.12 8.11 -16.60
CA ALA A 59 -2.08 8.95 -17.17
C ALA A 59 -1.44 8.31 -18.42
N THR A 60 -1.16 7.02 -18.41
CA THR A 60 -0.60 6.32 -19.58
C THR A 60 -1.56 6.32 -20.76
N GLU A 61 -2.85 6.11 -20.49
CA GLU A 61 -3.90 6.18 -21.52
C GLU A 61 -4.05 7.60 -22.08
N ALA A 62 -4.00 8.62 -21.24
CA ALA A 62 -4.06 10.03 -21.67
C ALA A 62 -2.87 10.42 -22.51
N ILE A 63 -1.65 9.98 -22.18
CA ILE A 63 -0.42 10.20 -22.98
C ILE A 63 -0.54 9.51 -24.34
N ALA A 64 -1.07 8.28 -24.36
CA ALA A 64 -1.25 7.54 -25.62
C ALA A 64 -2.22 8.26 -26.56
N ARG A 65 -3.26 8.90 -26.03
CA ARG A 65 -4.21 9.69 -26.84
C ARG A 65 -3.68 11.06 -27.22
N ASN A 66 -2.86 11.67 -26.39
CA ASN A 66 -2.29 13.00 -26.66
C ASN A 66 -0.82 13.07 -26.25
N PRO A 67 0.08 12.61 -27.11
CA PRO A 67 1.53 12.63 -26.82
C PRO A 67 2.09 14.03 -26.58
N GLY A 68 1.47 15.07 -27.16
CA GLY A 68 1.89 16.47 -26.96
C GLY A 68 1.69 16.98 -25.54
N ALA A 69 0.77 16.40 -24.77
CA ALA A 69 0.49 16.77 -23.38
C ALA A 69 1.35 15.98 -22.37
N ASN A 70 2.28 15.14 -22.82
CA ASN A 70 3.05 14.22 -21.97
C ASN A 70 3.70 14.92 -20.77
N ALA A 71 4.35 16.06 -20.95
CA ALA A 71 5.05 16.76 -19.89
C ALA A 71 4.09 17.18 -18.73
N ASN A 72 2.93 17.74 -19.09
CA ASN A 72 1.94 18.19 -18.10
C ASN A 72 1.26 17.01 -17.40
N ILE A 73 0.96 15.93 -18.15
CA ILE A 73 0.34 14.73 -17.57
C ILE A 73 1.32 14.06 -16.60
N ARG A 74 2.60 13.96 -16.96
CA ARG A 74 3.61 13.38 -16.06
C ARG A 74 3.81 14.21 -14.81
N LEU A 75 3.84 15.54 -14.92
CA LEU A 75 3.95 16.40 -13.74
C LEU A 75 2.75 16.23 -12.81
N ALA A 76 1.54 16.26 -13.34
CA ALA A 76 0.33 16.05 -12.55
C ALA A 76 0.30 14.65 -11.91
N LEU A 77 0.73 13.62 -12.65
CA LEU A 77 0.84 12.26 -12.14
C LEU A 77 1.81 12.17 -10.96
N ILE A 78 3.02 12.70 -11.11
CA ILE A 78 4.05 12.63 -10.05
C ILE A 78 3.56 13.36 -8.79
N LEU A 79 2.99 14.55 -8.93
CA LEU A 79 2.43 15.28 -7.79
C LEU A 79 1.29 14.50 -7.12
N GLY A 80 0.39 13.93 -7.89
CA GLY A 80 -0.70 13.11 -7.36
C GLY A 80 -0.21 11.87 -6.63
N LEU A 81 0.79 11.18 -7.17
CA LEU A 81 1.39 10.01 -6.52
C LEU A 81 2.06 10.37 -5.19
N VAL A 82 2.79 11.50 -5.14
CA VAL A 82 3.43 11.99 -3.91
C VAL A 82 2.38 12.29 -2.82
N PHE A 83 1.28 12.95 -3.17
CA PHE A 83 0.21 13.22 -2.21
C PHE A 83 -0.47 11.95 -1.71
N ILE A 84 -0.72 10.98 -2.59
CA ILE A 84 -1.29 9.68 -2.19
C ILE A 84 -0.33 8.95 -1.24
N GLU A 85 0.97 8.92 -1.54
CA GLU A 85 1.99 8.31 -0.69
C GLU A 85 2.08 8.99 0.68
N SER A 86 1.94 10.31 0.72
CA SER A 86 1.94 11.06 1.99
C SER A 86 0.83 10.61 2.94
N LEU A 87 -0.34 10.22 2.42
CA LEU A 87 -1.44 9.70 3.25
C LEU A 87 -1.06 8.37 3.92
N ALA A 88 -0.35 7.49 3.22
CA ALA A 88 0.17 6.24 3.79
C ALA A 88 1.23 6.53 4.86
N ILE A 89 2.12 7.50 4.62
CA ILE A 89 3.13 7.92 5.58
C ILE A 89 2.49 8.52 6.84
N TYR A 90 1.43 9.32 6.73
CA TYR A 90 0.71 9.84 7.89
C TYR A 90 0.12 8.71 8.74
N THR A 91 -0.45 7.69 8.11
CA THR A 91 -0.94 6.50 8.83
C THR A 91 0.20 5.77 9.54
N LEU A 92 1.34 5.62 8.88
CA LEU A 92 2.54 5.02 9.46
C LEU A 92 3.02 5.80 10.69
N VAL A 93 3.08 7.13 10.60
CA VAL A 93 3.47 7.99 11.73
C VAL A 93 2.52 7.78 12.92
N VAL A 94 1.21 7.73 12.69
CA VAL A 94 0.22 7.48 13.75
C VAL A 94 0.46 6.13 14.42
N VAL A 95 0.83 5.12 13.66
CA VAL A 95 1.15 3.77 14.20
C VAL A 95 2.40 3.80 15.08
N PHE A 96 3.42 4.59 14.75
CA PHE A 96 4.66 4.65 15.51
C PHE A 96 4.63 5.60 16.72
N VAL A 97 3.82 6.64 16.68
CA VAL A 97 3.75 7.65 17.77
C VAL A 97 2.92 7.17 18.97
N LYS A 98 2.11 6.12 18.80
CA LYS A 98 1.29 5.51 19.87
C LYS A 98 1.93 4.26 20.43
#